data_ffb8e3d83b6bc793976b5e1563927fe6
#
_entry.id   ffb8e3d83b6bc793976b5e1563927fe6
#
_cell.length_a   1.000
_cell.length_b   1.000
_cell.length_c   1.000
_cell.angle_alpha   90.00
_cell.angle_beta   90.00
_cell.angle_gamma   90.00
#
_symmetry.space_group_name_H-M   'P 1'
#
loop_
_entity.id
_entity.type
_entity.pdbx_description
1 polymer ?
#
loop_
_entity_poly.entity_id
_entity_poly.type
_entity_poly.pdbx_seq_one_letter_code
_entity_poly.pdbx_strand_id
1 'polypeptide(L)'
;MSWRQHLREGIGQLGTLRPFDYAAAGAELARLDCNELAFGPTPYERQRFARAVTELAFQRYPDMSGRPLREALARGWRVEPDEILLGNGSVELIGLLMTAFGANARGEPAKVIYPEPSFPFYEVVARTHGLKPLAVPLDRHFQLDEHRFTRAIDEERPGLALIASPNNPSGNRFDSGMLERLARHLDAAFVVDEAYIDFAGESMLPRIRTVPGLFILRSLSKIGLAGLRLGALVGPRDAIVELDKVRLPWNISAVTSAIACAALDDPQALQERVRTVVELRQVFAAALRQVPGLVVYPSEANFLLVRLPMDSAIIFRRLLSQGVLVKDVAGPGLLERCIRISVGTSLENERCVQALRSALEVPGQTESGFGPVTSTRS
;
A
#
# COMPACT_ATOMS: atom_id res chain seq x y z
N MET A 1 2.93 40.04 5.04
CA MET A 1 3.48 38.84 5.72
C MET A 1 3.10 37.60 4.91
N SER A 2 4.06 36.74 4.65
CA SER A 2 3.78 35.51 3.82
C SER A 2 3.16 34.42 4.70
N TRP A 3 2.01 33.87 4.31
CA TRP A 3 1.36 32.71 4.96
C TRP A 3 2.31 31.50 5.08
N ARG A 4 3.35 31.44 4.24
CA ARG A 4 4.33 30.34 4.23
C ARG A 4 5.07 30.16 5.56
N GLN A 5 5.30 31.24 6.31
CA GLN A 5 5.96 31.17 7.63
C GLN A 5 5.12 30.48 8.71
N HIS A 6 3.81 30.25 8.44
CA HIS A 6 2.90 29.55 9.33
C HIS A 6 2.71 28.08 8.97
N LEU A 7 3.35 27.59 7.88
CA LEU A 7 3.36 26.16 7.57
C LEU A 7 4.24 25.41 8.59
N ARG A 8 3.81 24.20 8.92
CA ARG A 8 4.67 23.29 9.67
C ARG A 8 5.96 23.05 8.88
N GLU A 9 7.10 23.02 9.57
CA GLU A 9 8.43 22.87 8.96
C GLU A 9 8.53 21.65 8.03
N GLY A 10 7.99 20.50 8.43
CA GLY A 10 8.00 19.28 7.62
C GLY A 10 7.25 19.37 6.29
N ILE A 11 6.24 20.26 6.17
CA ILE A 11 5.47 20.40 4.92
C ILE A 11 6.29 21.09 3.83
N GLY A 12 7.11 22.08 4.20
CA GLY A 12 7.95 22.78 3.23
C GLY A 12 9.02 21.93 2.56
N GLN A 13 9.34 20.78 3.16
CA GLN A 13 10.33 19.81 2.65
C GLN A 13 9.71 18.74 1.75
N LEU A 14 8.38 18.62 1.72
CA LEU A 14 7.70 17.61 0.91
C LEU A 14 7.58 18.05 -0.56
N GLY A 15 7.85 17.11 -1.47
CA GLY A 15 7.54 17.28 -2.87
C GLY A 15 6.03 17.22 -3.14
N THR A 16 5.56 17.93 -4.16
CA THR A 16 4.19 17.76 -4.64
C THR A 16 4.03 16.42 -5.33
N LEU A 17 2.98 15.67 -4.97
CA LEU A 17 2.56 14.50 -5.75
C LEU A 17 2.19 14.95 -7.16
N ARG A 18 2.86 14.37 -8.16
CA ARG A 18 2.52 14.59 -9.57
C ARG A 18 1.86 13.31 -10.09
N PRO A 19 0.53 13.28 -10.27
CA PRO A 19 -0.13 12.13 -10.84
C PRO A 19 0.29 11.96 -12.30
N PHE A 20 0.33 10.71 -12.75
CA PHE A 20 0.49 10.41 -14.17
C PHE A 20 -0.79 10.80 -14.91
N ASP A 21 -0.67 11.45 -16.06
CA ASP A 21 -1.82 11.80 -16.89
C ASP A 21 -2.23 10.62 -17.78
N TYR A 22 -3.10 9.77 -17.22
CA TYR A 22 -3.62 8.61 -17.94
C TYR A 22 -4.45 8.98 -19.18
N ALA A 23 -5.09 10.13 -19.18
CA ALA A 23 -5.92 10.57 -20.31
C ALA A 23 -5.05 10.94 -21.51
N ALA A 24 -3.93 11.60 -21.27
CA ALA A 24 -2.97 11.95 -22.33
C ALA A 24 -2.24 10.73 -22.91
N ALA A 25 -2.14 9.64 -22.15
CA ALA A 25 -1.39 8.44 -22.57
C ALA A 25 -2.17 7.49 -23.51
N GLY A 26 -3.47 7.70 -23.70
CA GLY A 26 -4.31 6.90 -24.60
C GLY A 26 -4.90 5.63 -23.97
N ALA A 27 -5.87 5.02 -24.66
CA ALA A 27 -6.69 3.91 -24.15
C ALA A 27 -5.94 2.55 -24.10
N GLU A 28 -4.81 2.42 -24.81
CA GLU A 28 -4.09 1.13 -24.93
C GLU A 28 -2.92 0.98 -23.93
N LEU A 29 -2.86 1.83 -22.90
CA LEU A 29 -1.79 1.79 -21.91
C LEU A 29 -1.95 0.59 -20.98
N ALA A 30 -0.95 -0.28 -20.91
CA ALA A 30 -0.84 -1.31 -19.86
C ALA A 30 -0.44 -0.62 -18.54
N ARG A 31 -1.38 -0.52 -17.60
CA ARG A 31 -1.22 0.21 -16.33
C ARG A 31 -0.69 -0.71 -15.23
N LEU A 32 0.62 -0.83 -15.14
CA LEU A 32 1.31 -1.72 -14.21
C LEU A 32 2.07 -0.95 -13.10
N ASP A 33 1.58 0.24 -12.70
CA ASP A 33 2.28 1.18 -11.82
C ASP A 33 1.72 1.28 -10.39
N CYS A 34 0.40 1.12 -10.20
CA CYS A 34 -0.29 1.45 -8.94
C CYS A 34 -0.67 0.25 -8.08
N ASN A 35 -0.23 -0.96 -8.42
CA ASN A 35 -0.61 -2.18 -7.72
C ASN A 35 -2.15 -2.33 -7.63
N GLU A 36 -2.84 -1.92 -8.68
CA GLU A 36 -4.26 -2.16 -8.87
C GLU A 36 -4.47 -3.58 -9.37
N LEU A 37 -5.68 -4.10 -9.21
CA LEU A 37 -6.06 -5.37 -9.81
C LEU A 37 -6.46 -5.13 -11.27
N ALA A 38 -5.89 -5.91 -12.19
CA ALA A 38 -6.18 -5.79 -13.63
C ALA A 38 -7.60 -6.25 -14.00
N PHE A 39 -8.26 -6.98 -13.11
CA PHE A 39 -9.58 -7.56 -13.33
C PHE A 39 -10.66 -6.73 -12.65
N GLY A 40 -11.55 -6.15 -13.45
CA GLY A 40 -12.72 -5.43 -12.95
C GLY A 40 -13.84 -6.39 -12.49
N PRO A 41 -14.93 -5.82 -11.95
CA PRO A 41 -16.09 -6.59 -11.55
C PRO A 41 -16.78 -7.23 -12.77
N THR A 42 -17.30 -8.45 -12.58
CA THR A 42 -18.10 -9.18 -13.58
C THR A 42 -19.40 -8.45 -13.90
N PRO A 43 -20.11 -8.77 -15.01
CA PRO A 43 -21.40 -8.18 -15.30
C PRO A 43 -22.42 -8.39 -14.16
N TYR A 44 -22.41 -9.52 -13.51
CA TYR A 44 -23.27 -9.82 -12.37
C TYR A 44 -22.94 -8.92 -11.16
N GLU A 45 -21.68 -8.78 -10.80
CA GLU A 45 -21.25 -7.86 -9.73
C GLU A 45 -21.61 -6.40 -10.05
N ARG A 46 -21.42 -5.97 -11.30
CA ARG A 46 -21.82 -4.61 -11.75
C ARG A 46 -23.33 -4.36 -11.55
N GLN A 47 -24.15 -5.35 -11.86
CA GLN A 47 -25.60 -5.25 -11.64
C GLN A 47 -25.93 -5.13 -10.15
N ARG A 48 -25.30 -5.93 -9.29
CA ARG A 48 -25.46 -5.84 -7.83
C ARG A 48 -25.01 -4.49 -7.29
N PHE A 49 -23.88 -3.97 -7.75
CA PHE A 49 -23.38 -2.66 -7.35
C PHE A 49 -24.34 -1.53 -7.78
N ALA A 50 -24.85 -1.59 -9.02
CA ALA A 50 -25.82 -0.62 -9.52
C ALA A 50 -27.09 -0.63 -8.66
N ARG A 51 -27.61 -1.82 -8.33
CA ARG A 51 -28.80 -1.96 -7.46
C ARG A 51 -28.53 -1.37 -6.08
N ALA A 52 -27.42 -1.68 -5.43
CA ALA A 52 -27.07 -1.17 -4.12
C ALA A 52 -26.99 0.36 -4.09
N VAL A 53 -26.59 0.99 -5.19
CA VAL A 53 -26.53 2.46 -5.32
C VAL A 53 -27.90 3.06 -5.57
N THR A 54 -28.77 2.43 -6.37
CA THR A 54 -30.12 2.96 -6.66
C THR A 54 -31.05 3.00 -5.43
N GLU A 55 -30.77 2.18 -4.43
CA GLU A 55 -31.55 2.12 -3.18
C GLU A 55 -31.11 3.18 -2.16
N LEU A 56 -30.07 4.01 -2.45
CA LEU A 56 -29.54 4.99 -1.51
C LEU A 56 -30.38 6.26 -1.41
N ALA A 57 -30.54 6.75 -0.20
CA ALA A 57 -31.13 8.06 0.10
C ALA A 57 -30.05 9.16 0.03
N PHE A 58 -29.69 9.62 -1.19
CA PHE A 58 -28.61 10.60 -1.42
C PHE A 58 -28.74 11.91 -0.65
N GLN A 59 -29.96 12.29 -0.24
CA GLN A 59 -30.23 13.50 0.54
C GLN A 59 -29.98 13.32 2.04
N ARG A 60 -29.50 12.14 2.48
CA ARG A 60 -29.21 11.83 3.88
C ARG A 60 -27.75 11.46 4.08
N TYR A 61 -27.23 11.79 5.25
CA TYR A 61 -25.94 11.24 5.69
C TYR A 61 -26.03 9.73 5.84
N PRO A 62 -24.94 8.99 5.55
CA PRO A 62 -24.86 7.54 5.82
C PRO A 62 -24.83 7.25 7.34
N ASP A 63 -24.96 5.98 7.70
CA ASP A 63 -24.70 5.53 9.06
C ASP A 63 -23.28 5.90 9.48
N MET A 64 -23.16 6.76 10.50
CA MET A 64 -21.86 7.24 11.00
C MET A 64 -21.02 6.11 11.59
N SER A 65 -21.65 5.07 12.14
CA SER A 65 -20.96 3.92 12.72
C SER A 65 -20.36 3.00 11.66
N GLY A 66 -20.88 3.03 10.42
CA GLY A 66 -20.52 2.10 9.35
C GLY A 66 -20.80 0.64 9.72
N ARG A 67 -21.77 0.40 10.61
CA ARG A 67 -22.04 -0.92 11.20
C ARG A 67 -22.28 -2.02 10.16
N PRO A 68 -23.11 -1.85 9.10
CA PRO A 68 -23.30 -2.91 8.11
C PRO A 68 -21.99 -3.34 7.44
N LEU A 69 -21.13 -2.38 7.13
CA LEU A 69 -19.83 -2.65 6.51
C LEU A 69 -18.85 -3.31 7.49
N ARG A 70 -18.82 -2.85 8.75
CA ARG A 70 -18.00 -3.48 9.81
C ARG A 70 -18.43 -4.94 10.02
N GLU A 71 -19.74 -5.23 10.06
CA GLU A 71 -20.27 -6.59 10.17
C GLU A 71 -19.91 -7.47 8.95
N ALA A 72 -19.97 -6.92 7.74
CA ALA A 72 -19.55 -7.65 6.53
C ALA A 72 -18.06 -8.01 6.56
N LEU A 73 -17.19 -7.07 6.92
CA LEU A 73 -15.75 -7.30 7.08
C LEU A 73 -15.45 -8.27 8.22
N ALA A 74 -16.12 -8.12 9.37
CA ALA A 74 -15.95 -8.95 10.56
C ALA A 74 -16.23 -10.44 10.26
N ARG A 75 -17.31 -10.73 9.51
CA ARG A 75 -17.61 -12.10 9.05
C ARG A 75 -16.46 -12.69 8.22
N GLY A 76 -15.95 -11.91 7.25
CA GLY A 76 -14.87 -12.37 6.37
C GLY A 76 -13.53 -12.57 7.09
N TRP A 77 -13.24 -11.75 8.08
CA TRP A 77 -11.96 -11.76 8.81
C TRP A 77 -12.02 -12.50 10.14
N ARG A 78 -13.19 -12.97 10.58
CA ARG A 78 -13.42 -13.69 11.85
C ARG A 78 -13.00 -12.87 13.09
N VAL A 79 -13.36 -11.60 13.07
CA VAL A 79 -13.18 -10.65 14.17
C VAL A 79 -14.54 -10.08 14.57
N GLU A 80 -14.59 -9.30 15.66
CA GLU A 80 -15.83 -8.61 16.06
C GLU A 80 -15.95 -7.26 15.32
N PRO A 81 -17.17 -6.81 14.98
CA PRO A 81 -17.38 -5.50 14.36
C PRO A 81 -16.78 -4.33 15.15
N ASP A 82 -16.73 -4.45 16.48
CA ASP A 82 -16.18 -3.43 17.37
C ASP A 82 -14.63 -3.45 17.45
N GLU A 83 -13.99 -4.43 16.84
CA GLU A 83 -12.53 -4.48 16.64
C GLU A 83 -12.11 -3.80 15.33
N ILE A 84 -13.05 -3.22 14.55
CA ILE A 84 -12.78 -2.62 13.24
C ILE A 84 -13.02 -1.11 13.26
N LEU A 85 -12.06 -0.34 12.78
CA LEU A 85 -12.20 1.08 12.45
C LEU A 85 -12.09 1.26 10.93
N LEU A 86 -13.07 1.94 10.33
CA LEU A 86 -13.12 2.19 8.88
C LEU A 86 -12.41 3.50 8.51
N GLY A 87 -11.70 3.49 7.37
CA GLY A 87 -11.06 4.68 6.82
C GLY A 87 -11.23 4.82 5.31
N ASN A 88 -11.16 6.04 4.82
CA ASN A 88 -11.16 6.36 3.40
C ASN A 88 -9.79 6.00 2.75
N GLY A 89 -9.53 4.69 2.66
CA GLY A 89 -8.25 4.08 2.36
C GLY A 89 -7.34 3.94 3.58
N SER A 90 -6.32 3.08 3.46
CA SER A 90 -5.35 2.84 4.54
C SER A 90 -4.54 4.09 4.91
N VAL A 91 -4.32 5.02 3.98
CA VAL A 91 -3.56 6.25 4.23
C VAL A 91 -4.27 7.19 5.21
N GLU A 92 -5.61 7.29 5.17
CA GLU A 92 -6.37 8.03 6.19
C GLU A 92 -6.15 7.41 7.58
N LEU A 93 -6.21 6.08 7.68
CA LEU A 93 -5.99 5.35 8.93
C LEU A 93 -4.56 5.53 9.47
N ILE A 94 -3.55 5.57 8.59
CA ILE A 94 -2.18 5.92 8.98
C ILE A 94 -2.14 7.33 9.58
N GLY A 95 -2.79 8.30 8.94
CA GLY A 95 -2.87 9.67 9.47
C GLY A 95 -3.58 9.74 10.83
N LEU A 96 -4.65 8.96 10.99
CA LEU A 96 -5.41 8.86 12.23
C LEU A 96 -4.56 8.23 13.36
N LEU A 97 -3.81 7.17 13.08
CA LEU A 97 -2.84 6.59 14.01
C LEU A 97 -1.78 7.62 14.42
N MET A 98 -1.24 8.38 13.47
CA MET A 98 -0.28 9.43 13.76
C MET A 98 -0.87 10.61 14.55
N THR A 99 -2.16 10.88 14.39
CA THR A 99 -2.86 11.85 15.23
C THR A 99 -3.00 11.34 16.66
N ALA A 100 -3.40 10.09 16.82
CA ALA A 100 -3.67 9.50 18.14
C ALA A 100 -2.39 9.22 18.94
N PHE A 101 -1.33 8.74 18.28
CA PHE A 101 -0.04 8.41 18.89
C PHE A 101 1.03 9.50 18.64
N GLY A 102 0.62 10.70 18.26
CA GLY A 102 1.48 11.78 17.78
C GLY A 102 2.28 12.51 18.84
N ALA A 103 2.05 12.26 20.11
CA ALA A 103 2.84 12.84 21.21
C ALA A 103 3.10 11.78 22.28
N ASN A 104 4.25 11.87 22.94
CA ASN A 104 4.51 11.11 24.14
C ASN A 104 3.79 11.73 25.36
N ALA A 105 3.88 11.06 26.52
CA ALA A 105 3.27 11.53 27.78
C ALA A 105 3.74 12.92 28.24
N ARG A 106 4.83 13.45 27.66
CA ARG A 106 5.36 14.80 27.94
C ARG A 106 4.90 15.86 26.93
N GLY A 107 4.06 15.45 25.95
CA GLY A 107 3.62 16.33 24.87
C GLY A 107 4.67 16.56 23.77
N GLU A 108 5.79 15.84 23.79
CA GLU A 108 6.81 15.93 22.74
C GLU A 108 6.38 15.11 21.51
N PRO A 109 6.74 15.53 20.28
CA PRO A 109 6.44 14.76 19.07
C PRO A 109 6.96 13.34 19.14
N ALA A 110 6.07 12.36 18.94
CA ALA A 110 6.44 10.96 18.94
C ALA A 110 7.36 10.63 17.75
N LYS A 111 8.16 9.59 17.91
CA LYS A 111 8.90 8.96 16.80
C LYS A 111 8.05 7.86 16.19
N VAL A 112 8.11 7.73 14.87
CA VAL A 112 7.43 6.68 14.11
C VAL A 112 8.49 5.81 13.46
N ILE A 113 8.61 4.55 13.90
CA ILE A 113 9.60 3.61 13.39
C ILE A 113 9.02 2.74 12.27
N TYR A 114 9.78 2.55 11.20
CA TYR A 114 9.42 1.69 10.08
C TYR A 114 10.66 1.16 9.35
N PRO A 115 10.57 0.02 8.64
CA PRO A 115 11.68 -0.48 7.82
C PRO A 115 11.86 0.35 6.55
N GLU A 116 13.11 0.47 6.05
CA GLU A 116 13.43 1.15 4.81
C GLU A 116 14.29 0.26 3.89
N PRO A 117 13.94 0.13 2.57
CA PRO A 117 12.80 0.76 1.90
C PRO A 117 11.46 0.13 2.24
N SER A 118 10.42 0.96 2.42
CA SER A 118 9.04 0.53 2.63
C SER A 118 8.06 1.50 1.97
N PHE A 119 6.79 1.51 2.40
CA PHE A 119 5.78 2.37 1.83
C PHE A 119 6.08 3.85 2.11
N PRO A 120 6.36 4.69 1.09
CA PRO A 120 6.88 6.05 1.29
C PRO A 120 5.95 6.96 2.10
N PHE A 121 4.65 6.65 2.11
CA PHE A 121 3.68 7.46 2.86
C PHE A 121 3.82 7.35 4.38
N TYR A 122 4.55 6.39 4.92
CA TYR A 122 4.86 6.39 6.35
C TYR A 122 5.66 7.64 6.75
N GLU A 123 6.71 7.95 6.00
CA GLU A 123 7.50 9.16 6.22
C GLU A 123 6.71 10.43 5.92
N VAL A 124 6.03 10.48 4.76
CA VAL A 124 5.25 11.66 4.32
C VAL A 124 4.20 12.01 5.37
N VAL A 125 3.41 11.03 5.82
CA VAL A 125 2.35 11.26 6.81
C VAL A 125 2.93 11.63 8.17
N ALA A 126 4.04 10.99 8.62
CA ALA A 126 4.71 11.36 9.86
C ALA A 126 5.14 12.84 9.84
N ARG A 127 5.81 13.28 8.79
CA ARG A 127 6.25 14.68 8.64
C ARG A 127 5.08 15.66 8.58
N THR A 128 3.98 15.32 7.89
CA THR A 128 2.79 16.18 7.81
C THR A 128 2.10 16.35 9.17
N HIS A 129 2.23 15.34 10.05
CA HIS A 129 1.73 15.40 11.43
C HIS A 129 2.73 16.00 12.42
N GLY A 130 3.93 16.39 11.97
CA GLY A 130 4.99 16.95 12.83
C GLY A 130 5.70 15.90 13.68
N LEU A 131 5.61 14.62 13.30
CA LEU A 131 6.27 13.51 13.98
C LEU A 131 7.68 13.30 13.41
N LYS A 132 8.51 12.55 14.16
CA LYS A 132 9.88 12.21 13.75
C LYS A 132 9.91 10.83 13.08
N PRO A 133 10.09 10.74 11.75
CA PRO A 133 10.27 9.45 11.09
C PRO A 133 11.60 8.82 11.50
N LEU A 134 11.57 7.52 11.82
CA LEU A 134 12.72 6.72 12.17
C LEU A 134 12.78 5.51 11.24
N ALA A 135 13.53 5.63 10.18
CA ALA A 135 13.73 4.57 9.20
C ALA A 135 14.83 3.60 9.66
N VAL A 136 14.53 2.29 9.69
CA VAL A 136 15.49 1.22 10.00
C VAL A 136 15.80 0.47 8.71
N PRO A 137 17.07 0.49 8.23
CA PRO A 137 17.42 -0.17 6.97
C PRO A 137 17.16 -1.67 7.00
N LEU A 138 16.52 -2.18 5.93
CA LEU A 138 16.44 -3.60 5.62
C LEU A 138 17.82 -4.14 5.21
N ASP A 139 18.00 -5.45 5.28
CA ASP A 139 19.21 -6.10 4.80
C ASP A 139 19.26 -6.16 3.25
N ARG A 140 20.36 -6.69 2.69
CA ARG A 140 20.54 -6.82 1.23
C ARG A 140 19.51 -7.72 0.52
N HIS A 141 18.77 -8.53 1.29
CA HIS A 141 17.70 -9.41 0.82
C HIS A 141 16.32 -8.84 1.08
N PHE A 142 16.22 -7.57 1.46
CA PHE A 142 15.00 -6.89 1.89
C PHE A 142 14.35 -7.54 3.12
N GLN A 143 15.14 -8.20 4.00
CA GLN A 143 14.64 -8.75 5.25
C GLN A 143 14.83 -7.75 6.40
N LEU A 144 13.94 -7.83 7.37
CA LEU A 144 14.02 -7.05 8.59
C LEU A 144 15.10 -7.67 9.49
N ASP A 145 16.05 -6.86 9.95
CA ASP A 145 17.03 -7.25 10.96
C ASP A 145 16.42 -7.03 12.36
N GLU A 146 16.03 -8.12 13.02
CA GLU A 146 15.37 -8.09 14.32
C GLU A 146 16.24 -7.37 15.38
N HIS A 147 17.55 -7.65 15.44
CA HIS A 147 18.45 -7.01 16.40
C HIS A 147 18.57 -5.51 16.19
N ARG A 148 18.70 -5.10 14.94
CA ARG A 148 18.78 -3.67 14.60
C ARG A 148 17.48 -2.95 14.95
N PHE A 149 16.33 -3.58 14.64
CA PHE A 149 15.02 -2.99 14.90
C PHE A 149 14.75 -2.90 16.41
N THR A 150 15.05 -3.96 17.18
CA THR A 150 14.95 -3.98 18.64
C THR A 150 15.82 -2.90 19.28
N ARG A 151 17.08 -2.79 18.86
CA ARG A 151 17.98 -1.75 19.35
C ARG A 151 17.43 -0.34 19.07
N ALA A 152 16.88 -0.11 17.88
CA ALA A 152 16.27 1.18 17.54
C ALA A 152 15.03 1.48 18.40
N ILE A 153 14.24 0.47 18.76
CA ILE A 153 13.13 0.62 19.73
C ILE A 153 13.67 1.04 21.09
N ASP A 154 14.70 0.40 21.60
CA ASP A 154 15.25 0.65 22.93
C ASP A 154 15.89 2.03 23.06
N GLU A 155 16.67 2.44 22.05
CA GLU A 155 17.38 3.72 22.02
C GLU A 155 16.43 4.90 21.74
N GLU A 156 15.49 4.72 20.84
CA GLU A 156 14.68 5.82 20.32
C GLU A 156 13.28 5.92 20.93
N ARG A 157 12.79 4.85 21.56
CA ARG A 157 11.47 4.75 22.23
C ARG A 157 10.33 5.31 21.37
N PRO A 158 10.07 4.76 20.17
CA PRO A 158 9.01 5.23 19.28
C PRO A 158 7.63 5.00 19.91
N GLY A 159 6.70 5.91 19.63
CA GLY A 159 5.29 5.78 20.02
C GLY A 159 4.44 5.00 19.04
N LEU A 160 4.97 4.72 17.84
CA LEU A 160 4.26 4.00 16.77
C LEU A 160 5.26 3.27 15.90
N ALA A 161 4.99 1.99 15.61
CA ALA A 161 5.68 1.21 14.58
C ALA A 161 4.72 0.90 13.42
N LEU A 162 5.19 1.05 12.18
CA LEU A 162 4.46 0.73 10.95
C LEU A 162 5.28 -0.23 10.10
N ILE A 163 4.82 -1.46 9.90
CA ILE A 163 5.55 -2.49 9.15
C ILE A 163 4.64 -3.12 8.10
N ALA A 164 4.91 -2.85 6.83
CA ALA A 164 4.20 -3.49 5.73
C ALA A 164 4.66 -4.94 5.55
N SER A 165 3.72 -5.89 5.55
CA SER A 165 4.00 -7.31 5.29
C SER A 165 2.80 -7.97 4.59
N PRO A 166 2.89 -8.23 3.27
CA PRO A 166 4.03 -8.03 2.35
C PRO A 166 4.48 -6.58 2.20
N ASN A 167 5.81 -6.38 2.12
CA ASN A 167 6.41 -5.05 2.05
C ASN A 167 6.29 -4.44 0.64
N ASN A 168 6.15 -3.14 0.56
CA ASN A 168 6.17 -2.37 -0.67
C ASN A 168 7.40 -1.41 -0.63
N PRO A 169 8.37 -1.50 -1.57
CA PRO A 169 8.23 -2.09 -2.91
C PRO A 169 8.80 -3.49 -3.09
N SER A 170 9.35 -4.14 -2.07
CA SER A 170 10.10 -5.40 -2.23
C SER A 170 9.21 -6.64 -2.46
N GLY A 171 7.96 -6.63 -1.99
CA GLY A 171 6.99 -7.71 -2.20
C GLY A 171 7.12 -8.91 -1.26
N ASN A 172 8.18 -8.99 -0.44
CA ASN A 172 8.39 -10.07 0.51
C ASN A 172 7.59 -9.87 1.80
N ARG A 173 7.27 -10.97 2.48
CA ARG A 173 6.78 -10.94 3.87
C ARG A 173 7.95 -10.99 4.86
N PHE A 174 7.68 -10.49 6.05
CA PHE A 174 8.53 -10.72 7.20
C PHE A 174 8.01 -11.89 8.04
N ASP A 175 8.90 -12.54 8.80
CA ASP A 175 8.53 -13.64 9.67
C ASP A 175 7.53 -13.20 10.74
N SER A 176 6.39 -13.89 10.82
CA SER A 176 5.30 -13.53 11.72
C SER A 176 5.66 -13.72 13.20
N GLY A 177 6.53 -14.66 13.51
CA GLY A 177 7.06 -14.86 14.88
C GLY A 177 7.99 -13.72 15.28
N MET A 178 8.83 -13.25 14.38
CA MET A 178 9.66 -12.05 14.59
C MET A 178 8.80 -10.80 14.80
N LEU A 179 7.80 -10.58 13.95
CA LEU A 179 6.88 -9.43 14.10
C LEU A 179 6.14 -9.48 15.45
N GLU A 180 5.74 -10.67 15.91
CA GLU A 180 5.13 -10.84 17.23
C GLU A 180 6.11 -10.49 18.37
N ARG A 181 7.37 -10.94 18.30
CA ARG A 181 8.39 -10.59 19.31
C ARG A 181 8.64 -9.08 19.36
N LEU A 182 8.77 -8.44 18.21
CA LEU A 182 8.93 -6.99 18.12
C LEU A 182 7.72 -6.23 18.67
N ALA A 183 6.49 -6.70 18.35
CA ALA A 183 5.27 -6.09 18.86
C ALA A 183 5.15 -6.22 20.40
N ARG A 184 5.56 -7.35 20.97
CA ARG A 184 5.61 -7.55 22.43
C ARG A 184 6.72 -6.74 23.11
N HIS A 185 7.80 -6.45 22.38
CA HIS A 185 8.93 -5.67 22.90
C HIS A 185 8.64 -4.17 22.91
N LEU A 186 7.84 -3.68 21.97
CA LEU A 186 7.46 -2.27 21.87
C LEU A 186 6.33 -1.95 22.86
N ASP A 187 6.59 -1.09 23.84
CA ASP A 187 5.56 -0.53 24.74
C ASP A 187 4.83 0.65 24.08
N ALA A 188 4.22 0.40 22.92
CA ALA A 188 3.49 1.38 22.13
C ALA A 188 2.63 0.68 21.04
N ALA A 189 2.04 1.44 20.11
CA ALA A 189 1.25 0.88 19.02
C ALA A 189 2.16 0.24 17.95
N PHE A 190 1.93 -1.04 17.64
CA PHE A 190 2.61 -1.80 16.61
C PHE A 190 1.61 -2.17 15.51
N VAL A 191 1.79 -1.60 14.33
CA VAL A 191 0.87 -1.78 13.19
C VAL A 191 1.54 -2.63 12.13
N VAL A 192 0.93 -3.77 11.80
CA VAL A 192 1.28 -4.54 10.62
C VAL A 192 0.35 -4.12 9.49
N ASP A 193 0.92 -3.50 8.45
CA ASP A 193 0.18 -3.11 7.26
C ASP A 193 0.09 -4.30 6.30
N GLU A 194 -1.07 -4.92 6.31
CA GLU A 194 -1.42 -6.09 5.53
C GLU A 194 -2.17 -5.72 4.22
N ALA A 195 -1.86 -4.58 3.60
CA ALA A 195 -2.53 -4.17 2.36
C ALA A 195 -2.43 -5.19 1.22
N TYR A 196 -1.44 -6.10 1.25
CA TYR A 196 -1.22 -7.12 0.22
C TYR A 196 -1.39 -8.55 0.72
N ILE A 197 -1.86 -8.75 1.94
CA ILE A 197 -1.89 -10.08 2.59
C ILE A 197 -2.78 -11.09 1.88
N ASP A 198 -3.81 -10.64 1.16
CA ASP A 198 -4.71 -11.53 0.41
C ASP A 198 -3.96 -12.36 -0.66
N PHE A 199 -2.77 -11.89 -1.10
CA PHE A 199 -1.90 -12.61 -2.06
C PHE A 199 -0.85 -13.49 -1.39
N ALA A 200 -0.73 -13.46 -0.06
CA ALA A 200 0.35 -14.11 0.69
C ALA A 200 -0.10 -15.28 1.58
N GLY A 201 -1.30 -15.24 2.10
CA GLY A 201 -1.94 -16.36 2.78
C GLY A 201 -1.94 -16.36 4.31
N GLU A 202 -0.87 -15.94 5.01
CA GLU A 202 -0.83 -15.94 6.49
C GLU A 202 -0.87 -14.53 7.05
N SER A 203 -1.91 -14.23 7.85
CA SER A 203 -2.14 -12.93 8.48
C SER A 203 -1.77 -12.94 9.96
N MET A 204 -1.29 -11.80 10.46
CA MET A 204 -1.12 -11.54 11.90
C MET A 204 -2.46 -11.27 12.61
N LEU A 205 -3.55 -11.14 11.88
CA LEU A 205 -4.87 -10.81 12.43
C LEU A 205 -5.32 -11.67 13.62
N PRO A 206 -5.12 -13.02 13.65
CA PRO A 206 -5.49 -13.82 14.81
C PRO A 206 -4.76 -13.44 16.10
N ARG A 207 -3.64 -12.72 16.02
CA ARG A 207 -2.79 -12.34 17.15
C ARG A 207 -3.21 -11.05 17.86
N ILE A 208 -4.14 -10.27 17.31
CA ILE A 208 -4.58 -8.98 17.91
C ILE A 208 -5.11 -9.13 19.35
N ARG A 209 -5.66 -10.30 19.71
CA ARG A 209 -6.20 -10.59 21.05
C ARG A 209 -5.17 -11.08 22.04
N THR A 210 -3.98 -11.46 21.58
CA THR A 210 -2.93 -12.06 22.41
C THR A 210 -1.65 -11.24 22.47
N VAL A 211 -1.47 -10.29 21.55
CA VAL A 211 -0.32 -9.40 21.48
C VAL A 211 -0.77 -7.98 21.81
N PRO A 212 -0.41 -7.45 22.98
CA PRO A 212 -0.78 -6.08 23.37
C PRO A 212 -0.26 -5.06 22.36
N GLY A 213 -1.08 -4.03 22.08
CA GLY A 213 -0.69 -2.95 21.19
C GLY A 213 -0.59 -3.31 19.70
N LEU A 214 -0.93 -4.54 19.31
CA LEU A 214 -0.92 -4.96 17.91
C LEU A 214 -2.19 -4.50 17.18
N PHE A 215 -1.98 -3.84 16.04
CA PHE A 215 -3.02 -3.45 15.09
C PHE A 215 -2.70 -4.01 13.71
N ILE A 216 -3.75 -4.33 12.94
CA ILE A 216 -3.64 -4.80 11.57
C ILE A 216 -4.32 -3.79 10.65
N LEU A 217 -3.58 -3.23 9.72
CA LEU A 217 -4.09 -2.31 8.70
C LEU A 217 -4.41 -3.10 7.42
N ARG A 218 -5.62 -2.96 6.92
CA ARG A 218 -6.13 -3.64 5.71
C ARG A 218 -6.55 -2.64 4.65
N SER A 219 -6.41 -3.02 3.39
CA SER A 219 -6.85 -2.21 2.24
C SER A 219 -7.64 -3.05 1.25
N LEU A 220 -8.85 -2.63 0.92
CA LEU A 220 -9.65 -3.28 -0.12
C LEU A 220 -9.24 -2.83 -1.53
N SER A 221 -8.36 -1.83 -1.63
CA SER A 221 -7.87 -1.32 -2.92
C SER A 221 -7.17 -2.38 -3.75
N LYS A 222 -6.50 -3.35 -3.09
CA LYS A 222 -5.62 -4.30 -3.78
C LYS A 222 -6.36 -5.55 -4.28
N ILE A 223 -7.58 -5.78 -3.84
CA ILE A 223 -8.44 -6.90 -4.25
C ILE A 223 -9.52 -6.50 -5.29
N GLY A 224 -9.32 -5.39 -5.99
CA GLY A 224 -10.19 -4.95 -7.09
C GLY A 224 -11.20 -3.85 -6.72
N LEU A 225 -11.07 -3.25 -5.53
CA LEU A 225 -11.96 -2.19 -5.04
C LEU A 225 -11.22 -0.86 -4.83
N ALA A 226 -10.18 -0.59 -5.60
CA ALA A 226 -9.35 0.62 -5.45
C ALA A 226 -10.15 1.93 -5.55
N GLY A 227 -11.13 1.98 -6.47
CA GLY A 227 -12.00 3.14 -6.66
C GLY A 227 -12.91 3.46 -5.48
N LEU A 228 -13.17 2.50 -4.59
CA LEU A 228 -14.00 2.71 -3.39
C LEU A 228 -13.25 3.45 -2.26
N ARG A 229 -11.93 3.53 -2.33
CA ARG A 229 -11.14 4.19 -1.28
C ARG A 229 -11.45 3.66 0.12
N LEU A 230 -11.45 2.34 0.31
CA LEU A 230 -11.81 1.71 1.57
C LEU A 230 -10.62 0.98 2.20
N GLY A 231 -10.35 1.30 3.46
CA GLY A 231 -9.43 0.62 4.35
C GLY A 231 -10.05 0.34 5.70
N ALA A 232 -9.43 -0.54 6.46
CA ALA A 232 -9.84 -0.86 7.82
C ALA A 232 -8.62 -1.07 8.71
N LEU A 233 -8.68 -0.59 9.93
CA LEU A 233 -7.77 -0.89 11.01
C LEU A 233 -8.47 -1.86 11.95
N VAL A 234 -7.81 -2.95 12.29
CA VAL A 234 -8.32 -3.96 13.22
C VAL A 234 -7.40 -4.01 14.44
N GLY A 235 -7.97 -3.97 15.62
CA GLY A 235 -7.21 -3.96 16.86
C GLY A 235 -8.08 -4.23 18.10
N PRO A 236 -7.51 -4.17 19.31
CA PRO A 236 -8.25 -4.33 20.54
C PRO A 236 -9.43 -3.34 20.63
N ARG A 237 -10.57 -3.83 21.08
CA ARG A 237 -11.82 -3.05 21.10
C ARG A 237 -11.71 -1.71 21.83
N ASP A 238 -11.07 -1.70 22.98
CA ASP A 238 -10.83 -0.48 23.78
C ASP A 238 -9.98 0.54 23.03
N ALA A 239 -8.92 0.09 22.34
CA ALA A 239 -8.10 0.95 21.51
C ALA A 239 -8.86 1.49 20.28
N ILE A 240 -9.70 0.66 19.64
CA ILE A 240 -10.55 1.11 18.52
C ILE A 240 -11.52 2.20 18.98
N VAL A 241 -12.10 2.10 20.19
CA VAL A 241 -12.97 3.14 20.77
C VAL A 241 -12.21 4.47 20.94
N GLU A 242 -10.94 4.42 21.40
CA GLU A 242 -10.12 5.63 21.54
C GLU A 242 -9.78 6.25 20.18
N LEU A 243 -9.40 5.41 19.22
CA LEU A 243 -9.08 5.85 17.85
C LEU A 243 -10.31 6.42 17.11
N ASP A 244 -11.51 5.92 17.40
CA ASP A 244 -12.75 6.43 16.79
C ASP A 244 -13.05 7.89 17.19
N LYS A 245 -12.54 8.37 18.32
CA LYS A 245 -12.69 9.77 18.77
C LYS A 245 -12.01 10.80 17.85
N VAL A 246 -10.95 10.39 17.14
CA VAL A 246 -10.21 11.27 16.22
C VAL A 246 -10.57 11.03 14.75
N ARG A 247 -11.44 10.06 14.47
CA ARG A 247 -11.99 9.84 13.13
C ARG A 247 -12.96 10.94 12.75
N LEU A 248 -12.86 11.42 11.51
CA LEU A 248 -13.81 12.39 10.98
C LEU A 248 -15.22 11.75 10.87
N PRO A 249 -16.29 12.46 11.26
CA PRO A 249 -17.64 11.94 11.12
C PRO A 249 -17.97 11.70 9.64
N TRP A 250 -18.71 10.62 9.36
CA TRP A 250 -19.13 10.23 8.00
C TRP A 250 -18.01 10.13 6.97
N ASN A 251 -16.82 9.73 7.40
CA ASN A 251 -15.64 9.62 6.53
C ASN A 251 -15.81 8.59 5.38
N ILE A 252 -16.73 7.63 5.52
CA ILE A 252 -17.08 6.66 4.47
C ILE A 252 -18.39 7.08 3.82
N SER A 253 -18.38 7.25 2.49
CA SER A 253 -19.59 7.63 1.75
C SER A 253 -20.63 6.50 1.72
N ALA A 254 -21.92 6.87 1.57
CA ALA A 254 -23.00 5.90 1.39
C ALA A 254 -22.74 4.97 0.20
N VAL A 255 -22.24 5.51 -0.91
CA VAL A 255 -21.92 4.75 -2.13
C VAL A 255 -20.81 3.74 -1.88
N THR A 256 -19.71 4.17 -1.23
CA THR A 256 -18.62 3.28 -0.86
C THR A 256 -19.12 2.13 0.02
N SER A 257 -19.89 2.44 1.06
CA SER A 257 -20.42 1.44 1.99
C SER A 257 -21.33 0.43 1.27
N ALA A 258 -22.27 0.90 0.47
CA ALA A 258 -23.24 0.05 -0.24
C ALA A 258 -22.54 -0.90 -1.24
N ILE A 259 -21.63 -0.38 -2.07
CA ILE A 259 -20.92 -1.20 -3.04
C ILE A 259 -19.98 -2.19 -2.33
N ALA A 260 -19.30 -1.75 -1.27
CA ALA A 260 -18.40 -2.64 -0.51
C ALA A 260 -19.17 -3.78 0.17
N CYS A 261 -20.32 -3.52 0.79
CA CYS A 261 -21.18 -4.56 1.33
C CYS A 261 -21.61 -5.54 0.22
N ALA A 262 -22.09 -5.02 -0.91
CA ALA A 262 -22.49 -5.85 -2.04
C ALA A 262 -21.31 -6.72 -2.59
N ALA A 263 -20.09 -6.20 -2.60
CA ALA A 263 -18.90 -6.97 -3.02
C ALA A 263 -18.54 -8.06 -1.99
N LEU A 264 -18.59 -7.74 -0.70
CA LEU A 264 -18.26 -8.65 0.41
C LEU A 264 -19.29 -9.77 0.61
N ASP A 265 -20.52 -9.61 0.12
CA ASP A 265 -21.54 -10.67 0.12
C ASP A 265 -21.20 -11.81 -0.86
N ASP A 266 -20.22 -11.60 -1.78
CA ASP A 266 -19.70 -12.63 -2.67
C ASP A 266 -18.18 -12.73 -2.52
N PRO A 267 -17.69 -13.31 -1.42
CA PRO A 267 -16.26 -13.42 -1.17
C PRO A 267 -15.55 -14.37 -2.14
N GLN A 268 -16.28 -15.27 -2.78
CA GLN A 268 -15.70 -16.22 -3.73
C GLN A 268 -15.17 -15.50 -4.97
N ALA A 269 -15.95 -14.56 -5.53
CA ALA A 269 -15.53 -13.78 -6.70
C ALA A 269 -14.25 -12.94 -6.40
N LEU A 270 -14.14 -12.39 -5.19
CA LEU A 270 -12.91 -11.69 -4.76
C LEU A 270 -11.72 -12.65 -4.65
N GLN A 271 -11.92 -13.82 -4.03
CA GLN A 271 -10.88 -14.83 -3.85
C GLN A 271 -10.40 -15.43 -5.19
N GLU A 272 -11.29 -15.62 -6.14
CA GLU A 272 -10.93 -16.09 -7.48
C GLU A 272 -10.02 -15.11 -8.21
N ARG A 273 -10.34 -13.80 -8.15
CA ARG A 273 -9.47 -12.77 -8.72
C ARG A 273 -8.09 -12.75 -8.04
N VAL A 274 -8.04 -12.89 -6.72
CA VAL A 274 -6.78 -12.96 -5.98
C VAL A 274 -5.97 -14.19 -6.41
N ARG A 275 -6.58 -15.38 -6.51
CA ARG A 275 -5.92 -16.61 -6.97
C ARG A 275 -5.36 -16.44 -8.38
N THR A 276 -6.15 -15.91 -9.30
CA THR A 276 -5.70 -15.61 -10.67
C THR A 276 -4.45 -14.73 -10.69
N VAL A 277 -4.42 -13.68 -9.86
CA VAL A 277 -3.23 -12.81 -9.76
C VAL A 277 -2.02 -13.53 -9.19
N VAL A 278 -2.20 -14.40 -8.21
CA VAL A 278 -1.11 -15.22 -7.64
C VAL A 278 -0.51 -16.14 -8.70
N GLU A 279 -1.35 -16.79 -9.50
CA GLU A 279 -0.92 -17.66 -10.62
C GLU A 279 -0.19 -16.85 -11.70
N LEU A 280 -0.78 -15.72 -12.12
CA LEU A 280 -0.17 -14.83 -13.11
C LEU A 280 1.16 -14.24 -12.62
N ARG A 281 1.28 -13.94 -11.33
CA ARG A 281 2.54 -13.48 -10.73
C ARG A 281 3.67 -14.50 -10.94
N GLN A 282 3.38 -15.79 -10.74
CA GLN A 282 4.37 -16.86 -10.91
C GLN A 282 4.84 -16.96 -12.36
N VAL A 283 3.89 -16.98 -13.31
CA VAL A 283 4.19 -17.02 -14.76
C VAL A 283 4.96 -15.77 -15.18
N PHE A 284 4.51 -14.60 -14.76
CA PHE A 284 5.15 -13.33 -15.09
C PHE A 284 6.57 -13.23 -14.54
N ALA A 285 6.77 -13.61 -13.28
CA ALA A 285 8.10 -13.64 -12.67
C ALA A 285 9.05 -14.60 -13.41
N ALA A 286 8.57 -15.77 -13.83
CA ALA A 286 9.35 -16.72 -14.61
C ALA A 286 9.75 -16.13 -15.97
N ALA A 287 8.82 -15.48 -16.68
CA ALA A 287 9.08 -14.83 -17.96
C ALA A 287 10.09 -13.66 -17.85
N LEU A 288 9.97 -12.84 -16.81
CA LEU A 288 10.93 -11.75 -16.54
C LEU A 288 12.34 -12.27 -16.23
N ARG A 289 12.47 -13.39 -15.51
CA ARG A 289 13.79 -14.02 -15.23
C ARG A 289 14.50 -14.51 -16.51
N GLN A 290 13.77 -14.72 -17.60
CA GLN A 290 14.36 -15.09 -18.92
C GLN A 290 14.85 -13.84 -19.70
N VAL A 291 14.62 -12.63 -19.21
CA VAL A 291 15.15 -11.42 -19.84
C VAL A 291 16.56 -11.17 -19.32
N PRO A 292 17.59 -11.14 -20.19
CA PRO A 292 18.97 -11.00 -19.75
C PRO A 292 19.22 -9.71 -18.94
N GLY A 293 19.97 -9.84 -17.86
CA GLY A 293 20.36 -8.72 -17.00
C GLY A 293 19.32 -8.27 -15.98
N LEU A 294 18.10 -8.82 -15.97
CA LEU A 294 17.11 -8.53 -14.94
C LEU A 294 17.33 -9.38 -13.68
N VAL A 295 17.21 -8.75 -12.52
CA VAL A 295 17.08 -9.44 -11.23
C VAL A 295 15.67 -9.27 -10.73
N VAL A 296 14.89 -10.36 -10.70
CA VAL A 296 13.49 -10.38 -10.25
C VAL A 296 13.44 -10.90 -8.82
N TYR A 297 13.05 -10.03 -7.89
CA TYR A 297 12.95 -10.40 -6.47
C TYR A 297 11.71 -11.25 -6.19
N PRO A 298 11.78 -12.18 -5.20
CA PRO A 298 10.62 -12.92 -4.75
C PRO A 298 9.52 -11.97 -4.25
N SER A 299 8.26 -12.29 -4.55
CA SER A 299 7.12 -11.47 -4.11
C SER A 299 5.95 -12.34 -3.67
N GLU A 300 5.30 -11.91 -2.61
CA GLU A 300 4.02 -12.41 -2.11
C GLU A 300 2.90 -11.36 -2.23
N ALA A 301 3.14 -10.27 -2.99
CA ALA A 301 2.17 -9.22 -3.30
C ALA A 301 1.62 -9.35 -4.73
N ASN A 302 0.81 -8.39 -5.17
CA ASN A 302 0.31 -8.31 -6.55
C ASN A 302 1.24 -7.51 -7.49
N PHE A 303 2.53 -7.47 -7.19
CA PHE A 303 3.56 -6.81 -7.98
C PHE A 303 4.90 -7.52 -7.84
N LEU A 304 5.85 -7.17 -8.70
CA LEU A 304 7.23 -7.64 -8.68
C LEU A 304 8.18 -6.45 -8.57
N LEU A 305 9.21 -6.56 -7.74
CA LEU A 305 10.36 -5.67 -7.77
C LEU A 305 11.39 -6.25 -8.72
N VAL A 306 11.88 -5.40 -9.64
CA VAL A 306 12.86 -5.81 -10.65
C VAL A 306 14.01 -4.82 -10.66
N ARG A 307 15.25 -5.30 -10.52
CA ARG A 307 16.45 -4.50 -10.72
C ARG A 307 16.92 -4.62 -12.16
N LEU A 308 17.19 -3.48 -12.75
CA LEU A 308 17.64 -3.32 -14.13
C LEU A 308 19.15 -3.30 -14.22
N PRO A 309 19.74 -3.71 -15.37
CA PRO A 309 21.19 -3.62 -15.60
C PRO A 309 21.66 -2.17 -15.86
N MET A 310 20.75 -1.25 -16.14
CA MET A 310 21.02 0.13 -16.46
C MET A 310 20.05 1.11 -15.75
N ASP A 311 20.18 2.41 -16.02
CA ASP A 311 19.35 3.46 -15.41
C ASP A 311 17.86 3.22 -15.61
N SER A 312 17.11 3.22 -14.52
CA SER A 312 15.66 2.96 -14.52
C SER A 312 14.87 4.04 -15.24
N ALA A 313 15.30 5.30 -15.19
CA ALA A 313 14.60 6.39 -15.85
C ALA A 313 14.66 6.27 -17.39
N ILE A 314 15.73 5.70 -17.92
CA ILE A 314 15.85 5.40 -19.36
C ILE A 314 14.85 4.30 -19.74
N ILE A 315 14.87 3.19 -19.00
CA ILE A 315 13.97 2.06 -19.24
C ILE A 315 12.50 2.48 -19.05
N PHE A 316 12.19 3.25 -18.00
CA PHE A 316 10.84 3.80 -17.78
C PHE A 316 10.31 4.54 -19.01
N ARG A 317 11.11 5.47 -19.59
CA ARG A 317 10.70 6.21 -20.79
C ARG A 317 10.51 5.30 -22.01
N ARG A 318 11.38 4.31 -22.19
CA ARG A 318 11.26 3.33 -23.28
C ARG A 318 10.03 2.44 -23.13
N LEU A 319 9.70 2.00 -21.93
CA LEU A 319 8.47 1.24 -21.64
C LEU A 319 7.22 2.09 -21.92
N LEU A 320 7.22 3.33 -21.45
CA LEU A 320 6.12 4.24 -21.64
C LEU A 320 5.87 4.52 -23.14
N SER A 321 6.92 4.71 -23.93
CA SER A 321 6.79 4.90 -25.41
C SER A 321 6.22 3.67 -26.12
N GLN A 322 6.31 2.48 -25.51
CA GLN A 322 5.71 1.23 -26.00
C GLN A 322 4.34 0.94 -25.38
N GLY A 323 3.77 1.92 -24.66
CA GLY A 323 2.47 1.81 -24.00
C GLY A 323 2.46 0.90 -22.78
N VAL A 324 3.56 0.82 -22.04
CA VAL A 324 3.66 0.10 -20.76
C VAL A 324 4.07 1.07 -19.66
N LEU A 325 3.21 1.28 -18.69
CA LEU A 325 3.46 2.12 -17.53
C LEU A 325 3.79 1.27 -16.30
N VAL A 326 4.98 1.44 -15.75
CA VAL A 326 5.46 0.80 -14.52
C VAL A 326 5.77 1.88 -13.48
N LYS A 327 6.07 1.50 -12.24
CA LYS A 327 6.54 2.44 -11.23
C LYS A 327 8.07 2.46 -11.17
N ASP A 328 8.67 3.60 -11.47
CA ASP A 328 10.07 3.84 -11.13
C ASP A 328 10.16 4.05 -9.61
N VAL A 329 10.85 3.12 -8.93
CA VAL A 329 11.08 3.16 -7.49
C VAL A 329 12.57 3.32 -7.18
N ALA A 330 13.38 3.66 -8.19
CA ALA A 330 14.81 3.81 -8.03
C ALA A 330 15.15 4.87 -6.99
N GLY A 331 16.07 4.49 -6.13
CA GLY A 331 16.60 5.31 -5.04
C GLY A 331 17.99 4.81 -4.65
N PRO A 332 18.65 5.48 -3.71
CA PRO A 332 19.96 5.03 -3.23
C PRO A 332 19.90 3.65 -2.56
N GLY A 333 21.01 2.94 -2.56
CA GLY A 333 21.15 1.67 -1.83
C GLY A 333 20.36 0.52 -2.46
N LEU A 334 19.47 -0.08 -1.69
CA LEU A 334 18.75 -1.30 -2.09
C LEU A 334 17.83 -1.13 -3.31
N LEU A 335 17.38 0.08 -3.59
CA LEU A 335 16.50 0.36 -4.72
C LEU A 335 17.24 0.90 -5.96
N GLU A 336 18.58 0.89 -5.97
CA GLU A 336 19.33 1.35 -7.13
C GLU A 336 18.90 0.59 -8.39
N ARG A 337 18.50 1.34 -9.43
CA ARG A 337 18.02 0.82 -10.72
C ARG A 337 16.81 -0.11 -10.62
N CYS A 338 15.97 0.04 -9.61
CA CYS A 338 14.79 -0.79 -9.43
C CYS A 338 13.52 -0.15 -10.01
N ILE A 339 12.70 -0.97 -10.64
CA ILE A 339 11.31 -0.67 -10.99
C ILE A 339 10.38 -1.65 -10.29
N ARG A 340 9.17 -1.20 -9.97
CA ARG A 340 8.10 -2.06 -9.47
C ARG A 340 7.05 -2.22 -10.54
N ILE A 341 6.65 -3.45 -10.82
CA ILE A 341 5.72 -3.81 -11.88
C ILE A 341 4.53 -4.52 -11.26
N SER A 342 3.32 -3.98 -11.38
CA SER A 342 2.08 -4.64 -10.97
C SER A 342 1.83 -5.88 -11.84
N VAL A 343 1.18 -6.89 -11.28
CA VAL A 343 0.74 -8.06 -12.04
C VAL A 343 -0.54 -7.70 -12.78
N GLY A 344 -0.45 -7.63 -14.10
CA GLY A 344 -1.55 -7.35 -15.02
C GLY A 344 -2.27 -8.63 -15.49
N THR A 345 -3.09 -8.49 -16.52
CA THR A 345 -3.60 -9.62 -17.30
C THR A 345 -2.46 -10.35 -18.01
N SER A 346 -2.70 -11.56 -18.53
CA SER A 346 -1.70 -12.28 -19.31
C SER A 346 -1.15 -11.44 -20.46
N LEU A 347 -2.03 -10.75 -21.19
CA LEU A 347 -1.66 -9.90 -22.32
C LEU A 347 -0.79 -8.69 -21.90
N GLU A 348 -1.16 -8.02 -20.79
CA GLU A 348 -0.37 -6.90 -20.27
C GLU A 348 1.00 -7.35 -19.77
N ASN A 349 1.07 -8.52 -19.11
CA ASN A 349 2.32 -9.10 -18.64
C ASN A 349 3.24 -9.49 -19.81
N GLU A 350 2.70 -10.14 -20.85
CA GLU A 350 3.43 -10.49 -22.08
C GLU A 350 3.96 -9.25 -22.78
N ARG A 351 3.11 -8.22 -22.95
CA ARG A 351 3.50 -6.93 -23.52
C ARG A 351 4.62 -6.28 -22.72
N CYS A 352 4.56 -6.32 -21.39
CA CYS A 352 5.60 -5.79 -20.52
C CYS A 352 6.94 -6.53 -20.71
N VAL A 353 6.93 -7.87 -20.80
CA VAL A 353 8.15 -8.67 -21.05
C VAL A 353 8.76 -8.32 -22.41
N GLN A 354 7.93 -8.21 -23.46
CA GLN A 354 8.41 -7.85 -24.81
C GLN A 354 8.99 -6.43 -24.83
N ALA A 355 8.30 -5.46 -24.21
CA ALA A 355 8.77 -4.10 -24.10
C ALA A 355 10.08 -3.98 -23.32
N LEU A 356 10.27 -4.75 -22.23
CA LEU A 356 11.52 -4.81 -21.50
C LEU A 356 12.68 -5.39 -22.33
N ARG A 357 12.45 -6.47 -23.08
CA ARG A 357 13.45 -7.02 -24.00
C ARG A 357 13.89 -5.98 -25.01
N SER A 358 12.93 -5.38 -25.73
CA SER A 358 13.21 -4.33 -26.71
C SER A 358 13.93 -3.12 -26.09
N ALA A 359 13.50 -2.68 -24.89
CA ALA A 359 14.12 -1.55 -24.22
C ALA A 359 15.56 -1.78 -23.78
N LEU A 360 15.96 -3.04 -23.53
CA LEU A 360 17.32 -3.43 -23.13
C LEU A 360 18.25 -3.71 -24.32
N GLU A 361 17.70 -4.08 -25.48
CA GLU A 361 18.48 -4.37 -26.70
C GLU A 361 18.98 -3.12 -27.43
N VAL A 362 18.36 -1.94 -27.21
CA VAL A 362 18.77 -0.69 -27.89
C VAL A 362 20.07 -0.16 -27.28
N PRO A 363 21.20 -0.09 -28.06
CA PRO A 363 22.43 0.57 -27.62
C PRO A 363 22.12 2.03 -27.24
N GLY A 364 22.76 2.53 -26.17
CA GLY A 364 22.52 3.87 -25.64
C GLY A 364 22.71 4.98 -26.67
N GLN A 365 21.66 5.40 -27.34
CA GLN A 365 21.62 6.70 -28.00
C GLN A 365 21.37 7.74 -26.91
N THR A 366 22.32 8.66 -26.75
CA THR A 366 22.15 9.90 -26.01
C THR A 366 21.08 10.73 -26.72
N GLU A 367 19.82 10.59 -26.31
CA GLU A 367 18.74 11.42 -26.87
C GLU A 367 18.83 12.84 -26.31
N SER A 368 19.33 13.74 -27.16
CA SER A 368 19.05 15.16 -27.12
C SER A 368 17.66 15.36 -27.74
N GLY A 369 16.60 15.58 -26.95
CA GLY A 369 15.34 16.01 -27.57
C GLY A 369 14.01 15.82 -26.85
N PHE A 370 13.94 15.36 -25.60
CA PHE A 370 12.70 15.43 -24.86
C PHE A 370 12.88 16.30 -23.60
N GLY A 371 12.01 17.30 -23.47
CA GLY A 371 11.92 18.12 -22.26
C GLY A 371 11.68 17.24 -21.01
N PRO A 372 11.92 17.74 -19.79
CA PRO A 372 11.92 16.94 -18.58
C PRO A 372 10.53 16.33 -18.32
N VAL A 373 10.32 15.07 -18.71
CA VAL A 373 9.26 14.25 -18.16
C VAL A 373 9.70 13.91 -16.75
N THR A 374 9.18 14.67 -15.80
CA THR A 374 9.51 14.50 -14.39
C THR A 374 9.05 13.11 -13.93
N SER A 375 10.01 12.22 -13.67
CA SER A 375 9.73 10.98 -12.95
C SER A 375 9.06 11.32 -11.61
N THR A 376 7.94 10.70 -11.33
CA THR A 376 7.28 10.81 -10.03
C THR A 376 8.13 10.05 -9.00
N ARG A 377 9.19 10.68 -8.51
CA ARG A 377 9.88 10.22 -7.31
C ARG A 377 9.05 10.68 -6.11
N SER A 378 8.45 9.75 -5.42
CA SER A 378 7.86 9.95 -4.08
C SER A 378 8.03 8.67 -3.29
#